data_fd37ef3b73805c0072613df5595ea80d
#
_entry.id   fd37ef3b73805c0072613df5595ea80d
#
_cell.length_a   1.000
_cell.length_b   1.000
_cell.length_c   1.000
_cell.angle_alpha   90.00
_cell.angle_beta   90.00
_cell.angle_gamma   90.00
#
_symmetry.space_group_name_H-M   'P 1'
#
loop_
_entity.id
_entity.type
_entity.pdbx_description
1 polymer ?
#
loop_
_entity_poly.entity_id
_entity_poly.type
_entity_poly.pdbx_seq_one_letter_code
_entity_poly.pdbx_strand_id
1 'polypeptide(L)'
;MIVGSFGLQRGRALVVAALAVLVLATGLGVVPTGTPTRSGTAEQVRVIVQKTAAADPAPELAVRRLGGQVTRALPIVAGFAATVPAAAVDELARLAGIRAVTPDDKVRVQGAASAGAIKSVYPKVVRADAAWKRGVTGRGVTVAVLDTGVASGLPDLAGRLVQVRNDLTGRTEPCKNLSGELDCNDRYGHGTFIAGLVAGNGASSGGKWKGVAPEASILSVKAAGADGAADVSNILAAIQWVVSFKNQYNIRVLNLSLGTDSTQDWKTDPLNYAVERAWAAGMTVVVAASNEGPGAGTITKPADDPWVVTVGATDDRGTAGVSDDRLPDFSGRGPTAHGLAKPDVAAPGAHVISLRAPGSTIDTQFPNYVDGSYRQGSGTSMATGVVSGAVALMLQANPGFTPDRVKHALAATARDAASTDPLAVGAGVVDANAAAFSAPAGLANQGLARSNGQGSLALSRGSVQVKADDLLGSVLGPALGVTLTAQLLLWNPGGYTGAPWVPSNWYLSTWEIHRWNRVSWYGNDWPGNKWRGSTWQGQEEDESYGSPLPGSAWYGAWE
;
A
#
# COMPACT_ATOMS: atom_id res chain seq x y z
N MET A 1 47.63 -52.75 18.39
CA MET A 1 47.10 -54.02 17.91
C MET A 1 46.08 -53.79 16.88
N ILE A 2 46.44 -54.06 15.64
CA ILE A 2 45.72 -54.83 14.63
C ILE A 2 44.49 -54.11 14.05
N VAL A 3 44.58 -53.49 12.87
CA VAL A 3 44.59 -54.03 11.49
C VAL A 3 43.16 -54.37 10.98
N GLY A 4 42.87 -53.91 9.84
CA GLY A 4 41.98 -54.40 8.82
C GLY A 4 41.07 -53.34 8.24
N SER A 5 41.33 -52.70 7.21
CA SER A 5 41.50 -52.88 5.74
C SER A 5 40.21 -53.20 4.99
N PHE A 6 40.06 -52.40 3.93
CA PHE A 6 39.45 -52.67 2.64
C PHE A 6 37.92 -52.62 2.45
N GLY A 7 37.53 -51.83 1.49
CA GLY A 7 36.30 -51.96 0.74
C GLY A 7 36.02 -50.80 -0.23
N LEU A 8 36.68 -50.85 -1.38
CA LEU A 8 36.28 -50.06 -2.59
C LEU A 8 34.86 -50.42 -3.05
N GLN A 9 34.08 -49.47 -3.51
CA GLN A 9 33.49 -49.53 -4.87
C GLN A 9 32.70 -48.28 -5.23
N ARG A 10 33.17 -47.63 -6.31
CA ARG A 10 32.48 -47.18 -7.55
C ARG A 10 31.27 -46.29 -7.36
N GLY A 11 31.31 -45.03 -7.60
CA GLY A 11 31.41 -44.32 -8.86
C GLY A 11 30.16 -44.47 -9.76
N ARG A 12 29.28 -43.46 -9.79
CA ARG A 12 28.45 -43.19 -10.98
C ARG A 12 28.40 -41.68 -11.22
N ALA A 13 29.28 -41.25 -12.13
CA ALA A 13 29.16 -39.99 -12.82
C ALA A 13 28.03 -40.13 -13.87
N LEU A 14 27.02 -39.24 -13.84
CA LEU A 14 26.07 -39.09 -14.91
C LEU A 14 26.63 -38.07 -15.91
N VAL A 15 27.10 -38.60 -17.04
CA VAL A 15 27.48 -37.84 -18.23
C VAL A 15 26.18 -37.49 -18.97
N VAL A 16 25.86 -36.21 -19.13
CA VAL A 16 24.85 -35.76 -20.07
C VAL A 16 25.55 -35.59 -21.43
N ALA A 17 25.29 -36.52 -22.33
CA ALA A 17 25.76 -36.46 -23.71
C ALA A 17 24.87 -35.54 -24.51
N ALA A 18 25.45 -34.49 -25.07
CA ALA A 18 24.84 -33.71 -26.14
C ALA A 18 24.98 -34.49 -27.47
N LEU A 19 23.86 -34.90 -28.07
CA LEU A 19 23.84 -35.45 -29.42
C LEU A 19 23.68 -34.29 -30.43
N ALA A 20 24.76 -33.99 -31.12
CA ALA A 20 24.68 -33.25 -32.38
C ALA A 20 24.52 -34.27 -33.51
N VAL A 21 23.38 -34.23 -34.21
CA VAL A 21 23.17 -34.98 -35.45
C VAL A 21 23.43 -34.04 -36.65
N LEU A 22 24.52 -34.31 -37.33
CA LEU A 22 24.85 -33.71 -38.61
C LEU A 22 24.26 -34.60 -39.74
N VAL A 23 23.27 -34.11 -40.48
CA VAL A 23 22.84 -34.76 -41.72
C VAL A 23 23.18 -33.86 -42.89
N LEU A 24 24.16 -34.26 -43.66
CA LEU A 24 24.41 -33.77 -45.03
C LEU A 24 23.51 -34.56 -45.99
N ALA A 25 22.65 -33.88 -46.71
CA ALA A 25 22.07 -34.40 -47.92
C ALA A 25 21.94 -33.28 -48.95
N THR A 26 22.62 -33.45 -50.06
CA THR A 26 22.58 -32.65 -51.28
C THR A 26 21.28 -32.91 -52.05
N GLY A 27 20.61 -31.86 -52.49
CA GLY A 27 19.48 -31.99 -53.41
C GLY A 27 18.93 -30.64 -53.84
N LEU A 28 19.18 -30.24 -55.05
CA LEU A 28 18.65 -29.08 -55.76
C LEU A 28 17.11 -29.12 -55.86
N GLY A 29 16.44 -28.00 -55.59
CA GLY A 29 15.04 -27.87 -55.98
C GLY A 29 14.29 -26.70 -55.37
N VAL A 30 14.13 -25.65 -56.19
CA VAL A 30 13.00 -24.68 -56.21
C VAL A 30 12.65 -23.92 -54.91
N VAL A 31 12.92 -22.62 -54.95
CA VAL A 31 12.48 -21.60 -53.96
C VAL A 31 11.01 -21.26 -54.19
N PRO A 32 10.18 -21.27 -53.18
CA PRO A 32 9.09 -20.31 -53.03
C PRO A 32 9.42 -19.31 -51.93
N THR A 33 9.39 -18.05 -52.28
CA THR A 33 9.46 -16.92 -51.34
C THR A 33 8.25 -16.90 -50.41
N GLY A 34 8.38 -17.54 -49.28
CA GLY A 34 7.43 -17.42 -48.18
C GLY A 34 8.15 -16.69 -47.04
N THR A 35 7.73 -15.48 -46.76
CA THR A 35 8.10 -14.74 -45.53
C THR A 35 7.87 -15.60 -44.30
N PRO A 36 8.84 -15.74 -43.39
CA PRO A 36 8.59 -16.44 -42.14
C PRO A 36 7.65 -15.56 -41.29
N THR A 37 6.42 -16.04 -41.13
CA THR A 37 5.53 -15.55 -40.10
C THR A 37 6.21 -15.75 -38.74
N ARG A 38 6.66 -14.65 -38.17
CA ARG A 38 7.12 -14.56 -36.78
C ARG A 38 5.96 -15.01 -35.91
N SER A 39 6.07 -16.16 -35.28
CA SER A 39 5.20 -16.56 -34.16
C SER A 39 5.41 -15.56 -33.02
N GLY A 40 4.61 -14.51 -32.99
CA GLY A 40 4.61 -13.54 -31.93
C GLY A 40 4.02 -14.23 -30.68
N THR A 41 4.78 -14.30 -29.62
CA THR A 41 4.24 -14.56 -28.28
C THR A 41 3.16 -13.51 -28.04
N ALA A 42 1.92 -13.93 -27.78
CA ALA A 42 0.81 -13.04 -27.51
C ALA A 42 1.18 -12.12 -26.33
N GLU A 43 1.04 -10.82 -26.52
CA GLU A 43 1.29 -9.82 -25.48
C GLU A 43 0.43 -10.15 -24.25
N GLN A 44 1.08 -10.29 -23.09
CA GLN A 44 0.42 -10.61 -21.83
C GLN A 44 0.17 -9.31 -21.05
N VAL A 45 -1.04 -9.15 -20.54
CA VAL A 45 -1.43 -8.01 -19.71
C VAL A 45 -1.91 -8.48 -18.34
N ARG A 46 -1.65 -7.67 -17.32
CA ARG A 46 -2.17 -7.92 -15.96
C ARG A 46 -3.53 -7.29 -15.81
N VAL A 47 -4.45 -8.04 -15.20
CA VAL A 47 -5.83 -7.62 -14.99
C VAL A 47 -6.30 -7.99 -13.58
N ILE A 48 -7.26 -7.22 -13.07
CA ILE A 48 -8.07 -7.58 -11.91
C ILE A 48 -9.44 -8.01 -12.45
N VAL A 49 -9.86 -9.21 -12.09
CA VAL A 49 -11.17 -9.77 -12.46
C VAL A 49 -12.07 -9.72 -11.24
N GLN A 50 -13.15 -8.95 -11.33
CA GLN A 50 -14.23 -8.98 -10.33
C GLN A 50 -15.29 -10.00 -10.74
N LYS A 51 -15.76 -10.76 -9.75
CA LYS A 51 -16.77 -11.82 -9.96
C LYS A 51 -18.15 -11.34 -9.54
N THR A 52 -19.19 -11.83 -10.19
CA THR A 52 -20.58 -11.60 -9.77
C THR A 52 -20.92 -12.36 -8.49
N ALA A 53 -20.29 -13.52 -8.27
CA ALA A 53 -20.40 -14.31 -7.05
C ALA A 53 -18.99 -14.72 -6.59
N ALA A 54 -18.59 -14.33 -5.38
CA ALA A 54 -17.24 -14.57 -4.87
C ALA A 54 -16.81 -16.04 -4.86
N ALA A 55 -17.76 -16.96 -4.65
CA ALA A 55 -17.51 -18.39 -4.60
C ALA A 55 -17.50 -19.09 -5.96
N ASP A 56 -17.89 -18.42 -7.04
CA ASP A 56 -17.94 -19.04 -8.36
C ASP A 56 -16.50 -19.25 -8.88
N PRO A 57 -16.07 -20.51 -9.16
CA PRO A 57 -14.75 -20.79 -9.72
C PRO A 57 -14.69 -20.64 -11.25
N ALA A 58 -15.82 -20.42 -11.92
CA ALA A 58 -15.88 -20.38 -13.38
C ALA A 58 -14.99 -19.26 -13.98
N PRO A 59 -14.90 -18.05 -13.42
CA PRO A 59 -14.01 -17.01 -13.91
C PRO A 59 -12.53 -17.40 -13.90
N GLU A 60 -12.05 -18.06 -12.84
CA GLU A 60 -10.67 -18.53 -12.76
C GLU A 60 -10.35 -19.60 -13.81
N LEU A 61 -11.31 -20.49 -14.07
CA LEU A 61 -11.20 -21.50 -15.13
C LEU A 61 -11.23 -20.85 -16.52
N ALA A 62 -12.01 -19.79 -16.70
CA ALA A 62 -12.06 -19.04 -17.94
C ALA A 62 -10.72 -18.38 -18.27
N VAL A 63 -10.09 -17.72 -17.30
CA VAL A 63 -8.74 -17.14 -17.46
C VAL A 63 -7.75 -18.18 -17.99
N ARG A 64 -7.77 -19.41 -17.45
CA ARG A 64 -6.87 -20.48 -17.92
C ARG A 64 -7.17 -20.95 -19.32
N ARG A 65 -8.45 -21.12 -19.65
CA ARG A 65 -8.86 -21.53 -21.01
C ARG A 65 -8.43 -20.52 -22.07
N LEU A 66 -8.37 -19.24 -21.70
CA LEU A 66 -7.94 -18.16 -22.56
C LEU A 66 -6.40 -17.96 -22.57
N GLY A 67 -5.65 -18.90 -21.97
CA GLY A 67 -4.18 -18.85 -21.97
C GLY A 67 -3.60 -17.91 -20.93
N GLY A 68 -4.41 -17.50 -19.93
CA GLY A 68 -3.98 -16.68 -18.81
C GLY A 68 -3.65 -17.49 -17.55
N GLN A 69 -3.17 -16.78 -16.55
CA GLN A 69 -2.84 -17.31 -15.23
C GLN A 69 -3.40 -16.42 -14.13
N VAL A 70 -4.09 -16.98 -13.15
CA VAL A 70 -4.47 -16.24 -11.94
C VAL A 70 -3.24 -16.07 -11.05
N THR A 71 -2.98 -14.84 -10.64
CA THR A 71 -1.77 -14.48 -9.89
C THR A 71 -2.03 -14.23 -8.41
N ARG A 72 -3.23 -13.75 -8.06
CA ARG A 72 -3.56 -13.42 -6.67
C ARG A 72 -5.06 -13.40 -6.44
N ALA A 73 -5.53 -13.99 -5.34
CA ALA A 73 -6.90 -13.81 -4.87
C ALA A 73 -7.07 -12.41 -4.25
N LEU A 74 -8.20 -11.75 -4.53
CA LEU A 74 -8.59 -10.45 -3.99
C LEU A 74 -10.01 -10.52 -3.41
N PRO A 75 -10.22 -11.29 -2.33
CA PRO A 75 -11.56 -11.52 -1.78
C PRO A 75 -12.26 -10.23 -1.35
N ILE A 76 -11.48 -9.21 -0.94
CA ILE A 76 -12.01 -7.90 -0.49
C ILE A 76 -12.82 -7.20 -1.58
N VAL A 77 -12.56 -7.50 -2.86
CA VAL A 77 -13.30 -6.97 -4.01
C VAL A 77 -14.07 -8.09 -4.76
N ALA A 78 -14.29 -9.23 -4.11
CA ALA A 78 -14.93 -10.42 -4.70
C ALA A 78 -14.28 -10.85 -6.02
N GLY A 79 -12.94 -10.82 -6.12
CA GLY A 79 -12.22 -11.04 -7.36
C GLY A 79 -10.81 -11.62 -7.19
N PHE A 80 -10.02 -11.50 -8.24
CA PHE A 80 -8.64 -11.95 -8.28
C PHE A 80 -7.82 -11.15 -9.31
N ALA A 81 -6.50 -11.10 -9.14
CA ALA A 81 -5.58 -10.62 -10.15
C ALA A 81 -5.15 -11.78 -11.06
N ALA A 82 -4.95 -11.49 -12.33
CA ALA A 82 -4.54 -12.47 -13.35
C ALA A 82 -3.65 -11.83 -14.42
N THR A 83 -2.87 -12.67 -15.09
CA THR A 83 -2.20 -12.31 -16.36
C THR A 83 -2.93 -13.01 -17.49
N VAL A 84 -3.30 -12.29 -18.54
CA VAL A 84 -4.01 -12.84 -19.70
C VAL A 84 -3.42 -12.30 -21.00
N PRO A 85 -3.55 -13.02 -22.14
CA PRO A 85 -3.24 -12.43 -23.43
C PRO A 85 -4.07 -11.17 -23.66
N ALA A 86 -3.46 -10.09 -24.17
CA ALA A 86 -4.14 -8.82 -24.40
C ALA A 86 -5.41 -8.99 -25.26
N ALA A 87 -5.35 -9.84 -26.28
CA ALA A 87 -6.47 -10.15 -27.15
C ALA A 87 -7.64 -10.88 -26.44
N ALA A 88 -7.39 -11.49 -25.27
CA ALA A 88 -8.40 -12.26 -24.53
C ALA A 88 -9.17 -11.40 -23.52
N VAL A 89 -8.76 -10.16 -23.26
CA VAL A 89 -9.37 -9.29 -22.24
C VAL A 89 -10.84 -9.03 -22.52
N ASP A 90 -11.19 -8.67 -23.76
CA ASP A 90 -12.57 -8.40 -24.16
C ASP A 90 -13.47 -9.64 -24.15
N GLU A 91 -12.92 -10.79 -24.49
CA GLU A 91 -13.64 -12.05 -24.41
C GLU A 91 -13.91 -12.43 -22.95
N LEU A 92 -12.87 -12.31 -22.11
CA LEU A 92 -12.98 -12.59 -20.68
C LEU A 92 -14.04 -11.68 -20.03
N ALA A 93 -14.07 -10.39 -20.36
CA ALA A 93 -15.01 -9.44 -19.77
C ALA A 93 -16.50 -9.73 -20.11
N ARG A 94 -16.77 -10.47 -21.19
CA ARG A 94 -18.15 -10.81 -21.61
C ARG A 94 -18.65 -12.13 -21.04
N LEU A 95 -17.82 -12.88 -20.31
CA LEU A 95 -18.21 -14.20 -19.79
C LEU A 95 -19.13 -14.09 -18.58
N ALA A 96 -20.09 -14.99 -18.51
CA ALA A 96 -20.96 -15.11 -17.34
C ALA A 96 -20.13 -15.37 -16.07
N GLY A 97 -20.56 -14.79 -14.96
CA GLY A 97 -19.84 -14.88 -13.68
C GLY A 97 -18.75 -13.82 -13.49
N ILE A 98 -18.43 -13.06 -14.54
CA ILE A 98 -17.49 -11.92 -14.49
C ILE A 98 -18.29 -10.62 -14.50
N ARG A 99 -18.02 -9.79 -13.52
CA ARG A 99 -18.60 -8.46 -13.36
C ARG A 99 -17.79 -7.39 -14.10
N ALA A 100 -16.46 -7.44 -13.94
CA ALA A 100 -15.55 -6.53 -14.59
C ALA A 100 -14.17 -7.16 -14.77
N VAL A 101 -13.48 -6.79 -15.83
CA VAL A 101 -12.06 -7.05 -16.07
C VAL A 101 -11.35 -5.72 -16.24
N THR A 102 -10.38 -5.46 -15.40
CA THR A 102 -9.72 -4.16 -15.28
C THR A 102 -8.20 -4.34 -15.34
N PRO A 103 -7.44 -3.52 -16.07
CA PRO A 103 -5.99 -3.53 -15.96
C PRO A 103 -5.52 -3.38 -14.51
N ASP A 104 -4.53 -4.17 -14.09
CA ASP A 104 -3.90 -4.11 -12.77
C ASP A 104 -2.74 -3.11 -12.81
N ASP A 105 -3.07 -1.85 -12.57
CA ASP A 105 -2.16 -0.72 -12.72
C ASP A 105 -1.51 -0.24 -11.44
N LYS A 106 -0.49 0.60 -11.58
CA LYS A 106 0.38 1.05 -10.48
C LYS A 106 -0.17 2.28 -9.77
N VAL A 107 -0.14 2.24 -8.44
CA VAL A 107 -0.30 3.39 -7.54
C VAL A 107 1.09 3.95 -7.24
N ARG A 108 1.26 5.27 -7.27
CA ARG A 108 2.54 5.92 -6.96
C ARG A 108 2.55 6.47 -5.55
N VAL A 109 3.70 6.33 -4.89
CA VAL A 109 3.98 7.00 -3.62
C VAL A 109 4.18 8.49 -3.88
N GLN A 110 3.56 9.33 -3.06
CA GLN A 110 3.57 10.78 -3.22
C GLN A 110 4.64 11.42 -2.33
N GLY A 111 5.54 12.20 -2.90
CA GLY A 111 6.54 12.97 -2.17
C GLY A 111 7.27 13.97 -3.05
N ALA A 112 7.58 15.14 -2.50
CA ALA A 112 8.41 16.18 -3.10
C ALA A 112 9.55 16.57 -2.16
N ALA A 113 10.68 17.03 -2.69
CA ALA A 113 11.83 17.48 -1.91
C ALA A 113 12.18 18.93 -2.25
N SER A 114 12.73 19.68 -1.28
CA SER A 114 13.25 21.02 -1.51
C SER A 114 14.58 21.27 -0.77
N ALA A 115 15.45 22.09 -1.35
CA ALA A 115 16.75 22.44 -0.79
C ALA A 115 16.71 23.84 -0.14
N GLY A 116 17.03 23.94 1.16
CA GLY A 116 17.17 25.20 1.90
C GLY A 116 17.77 24.98 3.29
N ALA A 117 18.42 25.99 3.87
CA ALA A 117 19.04 25.92 5.20
C ALA A 117 17.97 25.65 6.28
N ILE A 118 18.08 24.52 7.00
CA ILE A 118 16.90 23.84 7.49
C ILE A 118 16.86 23.73 9.00
N LYS A 119 15.73 24.12 9.54
CA LYS A 119 15.28 23.76 10.89
C LYS A 119 13.96 23.00 10.74
N SER A 120 13.96 21.71 10.93
CA SER A 120 12.72 20.92 10.99
C SER A 120 12.27 20.85 12.45
N VAL A 121 11.11 21.37 12.72
CA VAL A 121 10.56 21.49 14.10
C VAL A 121 9.17 20.87 14.24
N TYR A 122 8.73 20.11 13.26
CA TYR A 122 7.38 19.54 13.21
C TYR A 122 6.90 18.86 14.50
N PRO A 123 7.73 18.17 15.32
CA PRO A 123 7.23 17.61 16.58
C PRO A 123 6.80 18.69 17.58
N LYS A 124 7.41 19.87 17.52
CA LYS A 124 7.00 21.02 18.35
C LYS A 124 5.78 21.71 17.77
N VAL A 125 5.70 21.81 16.44
CA VAL A 125 4.53 22.37 15.76
C VAL A 125 3.27 21.58 16.12
N VAL A 126 3.30 20.25 16.04
CA VAL A 126 2.16 19.42 16.45
C VAL A 126 2.12 19.15 17.96
N ARG A 127 2.95 19.82 18.75
CA ARG A 127 3.00 19.72 20.22
C ARG A 127 3.21 18.30 20.76
N ALA A 128 3.88 17.46 20.00
CA ALA A 128 4.27 16.13 20.45
C ALA A 128 5.22 16.19 21.66
N ASP A 129 6.13 17.19 21.70
CA ASP A 129 7.01 17.42 22.83
C ASP A 129 6.27 17.70 24.15
N ALA A 130 5.08 18.30 24.09
CA ALA A 130 4.23 18.50 25.25
C ALA A 130 3.61 17.17 25.72
N ALA A 131 3.22 16.27 24.80
CA ALA A 131 2.76 14.93 25.14
C ALA A 131 3.92 14.08 25.72
N TRP A 132 5.13 14.19 25.19
CA TRP A 132 6.30 13.48 25.74
C TRP A 132 6.60 13.86 27.20
N LYS A 133 6.45 15.14 27.57
CA LYS A 133 6.61 15.60 28.95
C LYS A 133 5.59 14.95 29.92
N ARG A 134 4.50 14.42 29.38
CA ARG A 134 3.48 13.65 30.11
C ARG A 134 3.71 12.14 30.07
N GLY A 135 4.85 11.68 29.53
CA GLY A 135 5.18 10.27 29.39
C GLY A 135 4.48 9.56 28.21
N VAL A 136 3.85 10.33 27.32
CA VAL A 136 3.16 9.78 26.14
C VAL A 136 4.05 9.92 24.92
N THR A 137 4.57 8.79 24.43
CA THR A 137 5.61 8.67 23.41
C THR A 137 5.24 7.72 22.26
N GLY A 138 3.99 7.19 22.27
CA GLY A 138 3.48 6.22 21.31
C GLY A 138 3.68 4.75 21.73
N ARG A 139 4.24 4.50 22.92
CA ARG A 139 4.54 3.16 23.42
C ARG A 139 3.28 2.28 23.44
N GLY A 140 3.44 1.03 22.94
CA GLY A 140 2.35 0.04 22.89
C GLY A 140 1.38 0.24 21.72
N VAL A 141 1.63 1.18 20.81
CA VAL A 141 0.82 1.37 19.60
C VAL A 141 1.64 0.98 18.38
N THR A 142 1.07 0.14 17.52
CA THR A 142 1.66 -0.20 16.22
C THR A 142 1.02 0.65 15.11
N VAL A 143 1.87 1.32 14.34
CA VAL A 143 1.50 2.01 13.11
C VAL A 143 1.92 1.15 11.92
N ALA A 144 0.97 0.72 11.12
CA ALA A 144 1.25 0.07 9.84
C ALA A 144 1.55 1.16 8.80
N VAL A 145 2.75 1.13 8.25
CA VAL A 145 3.19 2.01 7.15
C VAL A 145 3.12 1.19 5.86
N LEU A 146 2.07 1.43 5.07
CA LEU A 146 1.86 0.80 3.77
C LEU A 146 2.53 1.66 2.72
N ASP A 147 3.72 1.24 2.25
CA ASP A 147 4.64 2.09 1.50
C ASP A 147 5.67 1.25 0.70
N THR A 148 6.85 1.80 0.43
CA THR A 148 7.96 1.18 -0.32
C THR A 148 8.84 0.24 0.50
N GLY A 149 8.54 0.05 1.78
CA GLY A 149 9.36 -0.70 2.73
C GLY A 149 9.97 0.18 3.80
N VAL A 150 10.78 -0.40 4.67
CA VAL A 150 11.61 0.33 5.66
C VAL A 150 12.99 -0.27 5.66
N ALA A 151 14.01 0.57 5.54
CA ALA A 151 15.41 0.12 5.55
C ALA A 151 15.73 -0.54 6.90
N SER A 152 16.43 -1.66 6.84
CA SER A 152 16.86 -2.39 8.03
C SER A 152 18.10 -1.76 8.67
N GLY A 153 18.34 -2.10 9.95
CA GLY A 153 19.56 -1.71 10.65
C GLY A 153 19.67 -0.24 11.05
N LEU A 154 18.58 0.53 10.94
CA LEU A 154 18.56 1.93 11.36
C LEU A 154 18.50 2.03 12.89
N PRO A 155 19.48 2.69 13.57
CA PRO A 155 19.48 2.82 15.02
C PRO A 155 18.23 3.51 15.56
N ASP A 156 17.69 4.44 14.80
CA ASP A 156 16.49 5.20 15.13
C ASP A 156 15.21 4.38 15.23
N LEU A 157 15.17 3.21 14.61
CA LEU A 157 14.04 2.28 14.63
C LEU A 157 14.40 0.96 15.33
N ALA A 158 15.58 0.87 15.95
CA ALA A 158 16.04 -0.36 16.60
C ALA A 158 15.03 -0.88 17.64
N GLY A 159 14.69 -2.18 17.55
CA GLY A 159 13.75 -2.85 18.45
C GLY A 159 12.28 -2.47 18.26
N ARG A 160 11.94 -1.64 17.25
CA ARG A 160 10.54 -1.18 17.04
C ARG A 160 9.97 -1.51 15.67
N LEU A 161 10.75 -2.12 14.78
CA LEU A 161 10.21 -2.76 13.58
C LEU A 161 9.57 -4.09 13.97
N VAL A 162 8.27 -4.20 13.72
CA VAL A 162 7.50 -5.42 13.99
C VAL A 162 8.01 -6.54 13.10
N GLN A 163 8.33 -7.68 13.73
CA GLN A 163 8.75 -8.88 13.03
C GLN A 163 7.52 -9.66 12.57
N VAL A 164 7.42 -9.88 11.28
CA VAL A 164 6.33 -10.62 10.63
C VAL A 164 6.82 -12.00 10.25
N ARG A 165 6.05 -13.02 10.56
CA ARG A 165 6.34 -14.36 10.07
C ARG A 165 6.04 -14.43 8.58
N ASN A 166 7.04 -14.79 7.80
CA ASN A 166 6.87 -15.10 6.39
C ASN A 166 6.33 -16.54 6.30
N ASP A 167 5.12 -16.67 5.79
CA ASP A 167 4.41 -17.96 5.74
C ASP A 167 5.06 -18.94 4.74
N LEU A 168 5.83 -18.44 3.76
CA LEU A 168 6.54 -19.24 2.78
C LEU A 168 7.79 -19.88 3.35
N THR A 169 8.58 -19.07 4.03
CA THR A 169 9.90 -19.49 4.50
C THR A 169 9.89 -19.94 5.95
N GLY A 170 8.81 -19.67 6.69
CA GLY A 170 8.71 -19.85 8.13
C GLY A 170 9.60 -18.90 8.94
N ARG A 171 10.36 -18.02 8.28
CA ARG A 171 11.26 -17.05 8.91
C ARG A 171 10.49 -15.82 9.36
N THR A 172 11.04 -15.10 10.33
CA THR A 172 10.58 -13.77 10.69
C THR A 172 11.33 -12.73 9.88
N GLU A 173 10.58 -11.77 9.35
CA GLU A 173 11.08 -10.68 8.50
C GLU A 173 10.59 -9.34 9.05
N PRO A 174 11.32 -8.24 8.84
CA PRO A 174 10.95 -6.92 9.37
C PRO A 174 9.82 -6.24 8.57
N CYS A 175 9.12 -6.97 7.71
CA CYS A 175 7.98 -6.44 6.95
C CYS A 175 7.01 -7.54 6.49
N LYS A 176 5.80 -7.13 6.08
CA LYS A 176 4.99 -7.88 5.13
C LYS A 176 5.30 -7.36 3.72
N ASN A 177 5.91 -8.20 2.90
CA ASN A 177 6.25 -7.83 1.52
C ASN A 177 5.17 -8.30 0.54
N LEU A 178 4.63 -7.37 -0.24
CA LEU A 178 3.62 -7.56 -1.28
C LEU A 178 4.03 -6.88 -2.60
N SER A 179 5.22 -6.26 -2.65
CA SER A 179 5.71 -5.52 -3.81
C SER A 179 6.14 -6.40 -4.99
N GLY A 180 6.35 -7.71 -4.74
CA GLY A 180 6.97 -8.62 -5.70
C GLY A 180 8.51 -8.62 -5.67
N GLU A 181 9.16 -7.73 -4.90
CA GLU A 181 10.59 -7.75 -4.68
C GLU A 181 11.01 -8.85 -3.70
N LEU A 182 12.31 -9.21 -3.70
CA LEU A 182 12.79 -10.37 -2.95
C LEU A 182 12.92 -10.14 -1.43
N ASP A 183 13.02 -8.88 -0.99
CA ASP A 183 13.32 -8.53 0.39
C ASP A 183 12.46 -7.38 0.93
N CYS A 184 12.61 -7.12 2.21
CA CYS A 184 11.93 -6.05 2.94
C CYS A 184 12.58 -4.68 2.78
N ASN A 185 13.75 -4.59 2.15
CA ASN A 185 14.52 -3.35 2.12
C ASN A 185 13.77 -2.28 1.31
N ASP A 186 13.86 -1.04 1.78
CA ASP A 186 13.29 0.11 1.09
C ASP A 186 14.21 0.56 -0.04
N ARG A 187 13.94 0.07 -1.25
CA ARG A 187 14.73 0.40 -2.43
C ARG A 187 14.36 1.74 -3.05
N TYR A 188 13.22 2.31 -2.69
CA TYR A 188 12.81 3.63 -3.14
C TYR A 188 13.25 4.73 -2.17
N GLY A 189 13.03 4.55 -0.85
CA GLY A 189 13.45 5.45 0.21
C GLY A 189 12.34 6.25 0.87
N HIS A 190 11.11 6.18 0.35
CA HIS A 190 9.98 6.94 0.89
C HIS A 190 9.43 6.34 2.18
N GLY A 191 9.20 5.03 2.24
CA GLY A 191 8.63 4.38 3.42
C GLY A 191 9.53 4.49 4.65
N THR A 192 10.86 4.46 4.47
CA THR A 192 11.84 4.72 5.54
C THR A 192 11.70 6.13 6.08
N PHE A 193 11.54 7.10 5.18
CA PHE A 193 11.34 8.49 5.56
C PHE A 193 10.07 8.67 6.40
N ILE A 194 8.95 8.09 5.94
CA ILE A 194 7.66 8.12 6.66
C ILE A 194 7.77 7.42 8.02
N ALA A 195 8.39 6.24 8.09
CA ALA A 195 8.60 5.53 9.36
C ALA A 195 9.39 6.36 10.37
N GLY A 196 10.38 7.13 9.90
CA GLY A 196 11.16 8.07 10.70
C GLY A 196 10.31 9.22 11.25
N LEU A 197 9.41 9.82 10.43
CA LEU A 197 8.48 10.87 10.87
C LEU A 197 7.51 10.36 11.95
N VAL A 198 7.04 9.13 11.80
CA VAL A 198 6.15 8.50 12.79
C VAL A 198 6.91 8.21 14.08
N ALA A 199 8.03 7.46 14.00
CA ALA A 199 8.60 6.77 15.16
C ALA A 199 10.13 6.83 15.28
N GLY A 200 10.85 7.64 14.52
CA GLY A 200 12.29 7.83 14.71
C GLY A 200 12.60 8.31 16.13
N ASN A 201 13.53 7.66 16.85
CA ASN A 201 13.88 8.07 18.21
C ASN A 201 15.04 9.08 18.26
N GLY A 202 15.62 9.41 17.10
CA GLY A 202 16.72 10.35 16.99
C GLY A 202 18.09 9.78 17.41
N ALA A 203 18.24 8.46 17.53
CA ALA A 203 19.46 7.83 18.02
C ALA A 203 20.69 8.24 17.19
N SER A 204 20.56 8.27 15.87
CA SER A 204 21.64 8.65 14.96
C SER A 204 21.99 10.14 15.00
N SER A 205 21.17 10.99 15.66
CA SER A 205 21.36 12.45 15.74
C SER A 205 21.50 12.95 17.19
N GLY A 206 21.75 12.07 18.17
CA GLY A 206 21.78 12.46 19.57
C GLY A 206 20.44 13.01 20.09
N GLY A 207 19.33 12.60 19.49
CA GLY A 207 17.98 13.04 19.87
C GLY A 207 17.49 14.30 19.16
N LYS A 208 18.23 14.84 18.20
CA LYS A 208 17.87 16.06 17.47
C LYS A 208 16.68 15.87 16.52
N TRP A 209 16.69 14.80 15.75
CA TRP A 209 15.68 14.49 14.73
C TRP A 209 14.79 13.34 15.18
N LYS A 210 13.84 13.62 16.05
CA LYS A 210 12.85 12.63 16.52
C LYS A 210 11.59 12.69 15.68
N GLY A 211 10.99 11.54 15.46
CA GLY A 211 9.61 11.43 14.98
C GLY A 211 8.60 11.82 16.07
N VAL A 212 7.33 11.86 15.70
CA VAL A 212 6.25 12.34 16.58
C VAL A 212 5.97 11.37 17.74
N ALA A 213 6.04 10.08 17.48
CA ALA A 213 5.78 9.00 18.46
C ALA A 213 7.02 8.09 18.62
N PRO A 214 8.11 8.55 19.27
CA PRO A 214 9.43 7.92 19.20
C PRO A 214 9.51 6.53 19.86
N GLU A 215 8.48 6.05 20.54
CA GLU A 215 8.38 4.71 21.11
C GLU A 215 7.26 3.86 20.48
N ALA A 216 6.58 4.36 19.44
CA ALA A 216 5.63 3.55 18.68
C ALA A 216 6.35 2.43 17.89
N SER A 217 5.66 1.31 17.70
CA SER A 217 6.12 0.25 16.81
C SER A 217 5.72 0.53 15.37
N ILE A 218 6.60 0.21 14.44
CA ILE A 218 6.34 0.30 13.00
C ILE A 218 6.16 -1.10 12.42
N LEU A 219 5.02 -1.33 11.80
CA LEU A 219 4.81 -2.48 10.93
C LEU A 219 5.00 -2.02 9.49
N SER A 220 6.10 -2.42 8.89
CA SER A 220 6.36 -2.16 7.48
C SER A 220 5.51 -3.09 6.61
N VAL A 221 4.64 -2.50 5.78
CA VAL A 221 3.88 -3.23 4.76
C VAL A 221 4.36 -2.74 3.40
N LYS A 222 5.30 -3.47 2.83
CA LYS A 222 5.93 -3.11 1.57
C LYS A 222 5.02 -3.49 0.40
N ALA A 223 4.40 -2.51 -0.22
CA ALA A 223 3.49 -2.70 -1.35
C ALA A 223 4.05 -2.14 -2.67
N ALA A 224 4.96 -1.16 -2.59
CA ALA A 224 5.60 -0.53 -3.74
C ALA A 224 7.05 -0.97 -3.92
N GLY A 225 7.55 -0.96 -5.16
CA GLY A 225 8.90 -1.32 -5.54
C GLY A 225 9.89 -0.16 -5.55
N ALA A 226 11.08 -0.40 -6.12
CA ALA A 226 12.17 0.58 -6.24
C ALA A 226 11.84 1.79 -7.13
N ASP A 227 10.80 1.72 -7.93
CA ASP A 227 10.25 2.82 -8.74
C ASP A 227 9.24 3.70 -7.98
N GLY A 228 8.95 3.37 -6.72
CA GLY A 228 7.96 4.05 -5.90
C GLY A 228 6.51 3.76 -6.28
N ALA A 229 6.27 2.81 -7.19
CA ALA A 229 4.95 2.49 -7.69
C ALA A 229 4.44 1.15 -7.14
N ALA A 230 3.12 1.03 -6.98
CA ALA A 230 2.46 -0.21 -6.58
C ALA A 230 1.26 -0.50 -7.49
N ASP A 231 0.97 -1.77 -7.70
CA ASP A 231 -0.28 -2.17 -8.33
C ASP A 231 -1.45 -2.00 -7.36
N VAL A 232 -2.63 -1.65 -7.88
CA VAL A 232 -3.85 -1.52 -7.05
C VAL A 232 -4.15 -2.83 -6.32
N SER A 233 -3.91 -3.97 -6.94
CA SER A 233 -4.05 -5.30 -6.31
C SER A 233 -3.12 -5.48 -5.10
N ASN A 234 -1.89 -4.94 -5.17
CA ASN A 234 -0.96 -4.97 -4.03
C ASN A 234 -1.48 -4.13 -2.87
N ILE A 235 -2.02 -2.94 -3.16
CA ILE A 235 -2.59 -2.07 -2.12
C ILE A 235 -3.81 -2.72 -1.48
N LEU A 236 -4.73 -3.27 -2.26
CA LEU A 236 -5.90 -3.96 -1.75
C LEU A 236 -5.52 -5.19 -0.90
N ALA A 237 -4.56 -6.00 -1.39
CA ALA A 237 -4.05 -7.14 -0.64
C ALA A 237 -3.32 -6.72 0.65
N ALA A 238 -2.61 -5.61 0.63
CA ALA A 238 -1.94 -5.05 1.80
C ALA A 238 -2.93 -4.58 2.87
N ILE A 239 -3.96 -3.82 2.49
CA ILE A 239 -5.01 -3.39 3.41
C ILE A 239 -5.73 -4.60 4.00
N GLN A 240 -6.09 -5.56 3.16
CA GLN A 240 -6.72 -6.81 3.61
C GLN A 240 -5.85 -7.55 4.63
N TRP A 241 -4.56 -7.69 4.36
CA TRP A 241 -3.62 -8.35 5.27
C TRP A 241 -3.53 -7.61 6.61
N VAL A 242 -3.39 -6.28 6.58
CA VAL A 242 -3.36 -5.43 7.79
C VAL A 242 -4.62 -5.63 8.62
N VAL A 243 -5.79 -5.66 7.99
CA VAL A 243 -7.08 -5.91 8.68
C VAL A 243 -7.09 -7.29 9.32
N SER A 244 -6.60 -8.33 8.61
CA SER A 244 -6.56 -9.70 9.10
C SER A 244 -5.68 -9.88 10.34
N PHE A 245 -4.56 -9.17 10.38
CA PHE A 245 -3.54 -9.33 11.42
C PHE A 245 -3.50 -8.23 12.46
N LYS A 246 -4.48 -7.30 12.43
CA LYS A 246 -4.48 -6.15 13.32
C LYS A 246 -4.34 -6.51 14.81
N ASN A 247 -5.02 -7.58 15.27
CA ASN A 247 -4.97 -7.99 16.66
C ASN A 247 -3.63 -8.64 17.01
N GLN A 248 -3.09 -9.45 16.11
CA GLN A 248 -1.81 -10.14 16.32
C GLN A 248 -0.66 -9.14 16.52
N TYR A 249 -0.66 -8.05 15.76
CA TYR A 249 0.40 -7.04 15.80
C TYR A 249 -0.03 -5.74 16.48
N ASN A 250 -1.19 -5.73 17.14
CA ASN A 250 -1.78 -4.56 17.80
C ASN A 250 -1.80 -3.31 16.91
N ILE A 251 -2.20 -3.49 15.62
CA ILE A 251 -2.23 -2.39 14.65
C ILE A 251 -3.41 -1.48 14.99
N ARG A 252 -3.12 -0.22 15.29
CA ARG A 252 -4.12 0.78 15.63
C ARG A 252 -4.19 1.92 14.62
N VAL A 253 -3.15 2.11 13.82
CA VAL A 253 -3.04 3.15 12.81
C VAL A 253 -2.59 2.53 11.49
N LEU A 254 -3.23 2.92 10.40
CA LEU A 254 -2.82 2.61 9.03
C LEU A 254 -2.45 3.92 8.33
N ASN A 255 -1.18 4.09 8.00
CA ASN A 255 -0.65 5.22 7.23
C ASN A 255 -0.64 4.87 5.75
N LEU A 256 -1.29 5.70 4.93
CA LEU A 256 -1.35 5.60 3.49
C LEU A 256 -0.84 6.89 2.85
N SER A 257 0.44 6.90 2.50
CA SER A 257 1.11 8.03 1.84
C SER A 257 1.15 7.82 0.33
N LEU A 258 0.01 7.47 -0.26
CA LEU A 258 -0.17 7.11 -1.67
C LEU A 258 -1.56 7.54 -2.16
N GLY A 259 -1.73 7.62 -3.48
CA GLY A 259 -3.03 7.92 -4.06
C GLY A 259 -3.13 7.66 -5.56
N THR A 260 -4.36 7.72 -6.08
CA THR A 260 -4.68 7.70 -7.51
C THR A 260 -5.53 8.91 -7.87
N ASP A 261 -5.44 9.38 -9.10
CA ASP A 261 -6.21 10.52 -9.64
C ASP A 261 -7.62 10.12 -10.09
N SER A 262 -8.12 8.97 -9.63
CA SER A 262 -9.47 8.51 -9.94
C SER A 262 -10.53 9.49 -9.44
N THR A 263 -11.53 9.73 -10.28
CA THR A 263 -12.72 10.55 -9.97
C THR A 263 -13.96 9.71 -9.69
N GLN A 264 -13.83 8.38 -9.60
CA GLN A 264 -14.95 7.49 -9.29
C GLN A 264 -15.58 7.85 -7.93
N ASP A 265 -16.89 7.70 -7.80
CA ASP A 265 -17.60 7.99 -6.54
C ASP A 265 -17.05 7.11 -5.41
N TRP A 266 -16.69 7.73 -4.30
CA TRP A 266 -16.20 7.04 -3.12
C TRP A 266 -17.17 5.99 -2.59
N LYS A 267 -18.49 6.18 -2.80
CA LYS A 267 -19.54 5.23 -2.37
C LYS A 267 -19.43 3.87 -3.04
N THR A 268 -18.82 3.82 -4.22
CA THR A 268 -18.70 2.60 -5.00
C THR A 268 -17.25 2.16 -5.22
N ASP A 269 -16.29 3.03 -4.99
CA ASP A 269 -14.88 2.78 -5.29
C ASP A 269 -14.29 1.65 -4.42
N PRO A 270 -13.65 0.63 -5.01
CA PRO A 270 -13.04 -0.48 -4.27
C PRO A 270 -11.93 -0.08 -3.31
N LEU A 271 -11.13 0.97 -3.62
CA LEU A 271 -10.07 1.42 -2.73
C LEU A 271 -10.64 2.15 -1.52
N ASN A 272 -11.66 2.99 -1.72
CA ASN A 272 -12.42 3.63 -0.62
C ASN A 272 -13.07 2.56 0.26
N TYR A 273 -13.70 1.57 -0.35
CA TYR A 273 -14.24 0.43 0.39
C TYR A 273 -13.19 -0.28 1.25
N ALA A 274 -12.00 -0.52 0.73
CA ALA A 274 -10.95 -1.20 1.47
C ALA A 274 -10.48 -0.40 2.71
N VAL A 275 -10.30 0.93 2.56
CA VAL A 275 -9.90 1.77 3.70
C VAL A 275 -11.01 1.89 4.74
N GLU A 276 -12.28 1.91 4.32
CA GLU A 276 -13.41 1.85 5.24
C GLU A 276 -13.49 0.51 5.99
N ARG A 277 -13.07 -0.61 5.40
CA ARG A 277 -12.96 -1.90 6.11
C ARG A 277 -11.89 -1.84 7.21
N ALA A 278 -10.74 -1.20 6.93
CA ALA A 278 -9.73 -0.97 7.95
C ALA A 278 -10.26 -0.07 9.10
N TRP A 279 -11.00 0.98 8.74
CA TRP A 279 -11.66 1.86 9.71
C TRP A 279 -12.66 1.10 10.58
N ALA A 280 -13.55 0.33 9.96
CA ALA A 280 -14.54 -0.49 10.65
C ALA A 280 -13.90 -1.55 11.56
N ALA A 281 -12.71 -2.01 11.21
CA ALA A 281 -11.92 -2.91 12.06
C ALA A 281 -11.30 -2.20 13.29
N GLY A 282 -11.49 -0.90 13.45
CA GLY A 282 -11.02 -0.12 14.60
C GLY A 282 -9.60 0.45 14.44
N MET A 283 -9.12 0.55 13.22
CA MET A 283 -7.86 1.23 12.89
C MET A 283 -8.12 2.64 12.39
N THR A 284 -7.41 3.62 12.91
CA THR A 284 -7.42 4.97 12.32
C THR A 284 -6.63 4.95 11.02
N VAL A 285 -7.29 5.21 9.90
CA VAL A 285 -6.66 5.30 8.58
C VAL A 285 -6.33 6.76 8.30
N VAL A 286 -5.05 7.06 8.05
CA VAL A 286 -4.54 8.41 7.79
C VAL A 286 -3.99 8.43 6.38
N VAL A 287 -4.47 9.36 5.56
CA VAL A 287 -4.23 9.38 4.11
C VAL A 287 -3.73 10.74 3.65
N ALA A 288 -2.75 10.75 2.75
CA ALA A 288 -2.23 11.96 2.13
C ALA A 288 -3.24 12.59 1.17
N ALA A 289 -3.48 13.88 1.27
CA ALA A 289 -4.46 14.60 0.44
C ALA A 289 -4.16 14.54 -1.06
N SER A 290 -2.97 14.74 -1.45
CA SER A 290 -2.25 14.65 -2.73
C SER A 290 -1.18 15.74 -2.83
N ASN A 291 -0.32 15.66 -3.86
CA ASN A 291 0.66 16.71 -4.15
C ASN A 291 0.35 17.46 -5.47
N GLU A 292 -0.94 17.55 -5.82
CA GLU A 292 -1.43 18.15 -7.07
C GLU A 292 -1.99 19.56 -6.90
N GLY A 293 -1.74 20.19 -5.73
CA GLY A 293 -2.09 21.61 -5.54
C GLY A 293 -1.39 22.54 -6.55
N PRO A 294 -1.64 23.86 -6.52
CA PRO A 294 -2.51 24.59 -5.59
C PRO A 294 -3.98 24.68 -6.05
N GLY A 295 -4.35 24.05 -7.15
CA GLY A 295 -5.71 24.09 -7.68
C GLY A 295 -6.74 23.44 -6.74
N ALA A 296 -8.00 23.89 -6.84
CA ALA A 296 -9.11 23.22 -6.19
C ALA A 296 -9.42 21.87 -6.88
N GLY A 297 -10.02 20.92 -6.15
CA GLY A 297 -10.43 19.65 -6.72
C GLY A 297 -9.28 18.64 -6.91
N THR A 298 -8.19 18.81 -6.19
CA THR A 298 -6.97 18.01 -6.34
C THR A 298 -6.79 16.92 -5.27
N ILE A 299 -7.83 16.62 -4.49
CA ILE A 299 -7.83 15.51 -3.54
C ILE A 299 -7.91 14.18 -4.30
N THR A 300 -6.94 13.30 -4.08
CA THR A 300 -6.85 11.99 -4.74
C THR A 300 -7.47 10.86 -3.90
N LYS A 301 -7.67 9.68 -4.50
CA LYS A 301 -8.14 8.49 -3.78
C LYS A 301 -6.98 7.80 -3.03
N PRO A 302 -7.27 7.23 -1.85
CA PRO A 302 -8.55 7.20 -1.13
C PRO A 302 -8.75 8.38 -0.15
N ALA A 303 -8.04 9.50 -0.32
CA ALA A 303 -8.16 10.68 0.54
C ALA A 303 -9.52 11.40 0.38
N ASP A 304 -10.22 11.16 -0.72
CA ASP A 304 -11.58 11.66 -0.95
C ASP A 304 -12.65 10.97 -0.09
N ASP A 305 -12.28 9.91 0.62
CA ASP A 305 -13.18 9.15 1.48
C ASP A 305 -13.60 9.95 2.72
N PRO A 306 -14.91 10.09 3.01
CA PRO A 306 -15.37 10.84 4.18
C PRO A 306 -15.00 10.19 5.51
N TRP A 307 -14.77 8.87 5.56
CA TRP A 307 -14.48 8.15 6.81
C TRP A 307 -13.05 8.38 7.30
N VAL A 308 -12.06 8.38 6.42
CA VAL A 308 -10.64 8.43 6.78
C VAL A 308 -10.19 9.83 7.21
N VAL A 309 -9.02 9.91 7.84
CA VAL A 309 -8.36 11.19 8.15
C VAL A 309 -7.51 11.59 6.96
N THR A 310 -7.93 12.59 6.21
CA THR A 310 -7.20 13.16 5.08
C THR A 310 -6.34 14.32 5.55
N VAL A 311 -5.05 14.32 5.17
CA VAL A 311 -4.06 15.25 5.69
C VAL A 311 -3.48 16.13 4.58
N GLY A 312 -3.65 17.45 4.71
CA GLY A 312 -2.95 18.47 3.95
C GLY A 312 -1.59 18.82 4.56
N ALA A 313 -0.73 19.47 3.78
CA ALA A 313 0.59 19.89 4.24
C ALA A 313 0.65 21.38 4.58
N THR A 314 1.45 21.73 5.61
CA THR A 314 1.93 23.09 5.87
C THR A 314 3.45 23.14 5.81
N ASP A 315 3.98 24.34 5.60
CA ASP A 315 5.41 24.67 5.75
C ASP A 315 5.57 25.46 7.05
N ASP A 316 6.19 24.85 8.05
CA ASP A 316 6.41 25.43 9.38
C ASP A 316 7.52 26.48 9.41
N ARG A 317 8.19 26.71 8.29
CA ARG A 317 9.30 27.69 8.13
C ARG A 317 10.38 27.58 9.21
N GLY A 318 10.49 26.43 9.87
CA GLY A 318 11.41 26.16 10.95
C GLY A 318 11.04 26.84 12.28
N THR A 319 9.76 27.22 12.47
CA THR A 319 9.23 27.80 13.73
C THR A 319 8.23 26.83 14.38
N ALA A 320 8.02 26.95 15.68
CA ALA A 320 7.05 26.12 16.41
C ALA A 320 5.63 26.75 16.44
N GLY A 321 5.53 28.02 16.04
CA GLY A 321 4.26 28.72 15.89
C GLY A 321 3.58 28.30 14.60
N VAL A 322 2.23 28.36 14.56
CA VAL A 322 1.46 28.05 13.34
C VAL A 322 0.98 29.31 12.61
N SER A 323 1.17 30.49 13.20
CA SER A 323 0.70 31.75 12.66
C SER A 323 1.50 32.26 11.44
N ASP A 324 2.72 31.78 11.30
CA ASP A 324 3.62 32.09 10.18
C ASP A 324 3.81 30.95 9.20
N ASP A 325 3.11 29.81 9.44
CA ASP A 325 3.07 28.67 8.51
C ASP A 325 2.58 29.13 7.13
N ARG A 326 3.03 28.45 6.09
CA ARG A 326 2.55 28.67 4.72
C ARG A 326 1.88 27.41 4.19
N LEU A 327 0.97 27.65 3.25
CA LEU A 327 0.44 26.55 2.42
C LEU A 327 1.39 26.32 1.26
N PRO A 328 2.07 25.16 1.19
CA PRO A 328 2.88 24.84 0.03
C PRO A 328 1.98 24.59 -1.18
N ASP A 329 2.45 25.02 -2.35
CA ASP A 329 1.69 24.94 -3.60
C ASP A 329 1.34 23.50 -3.99
N PHE A 330 2.15 22.52 -3.59
CA PHE A 330 1.88 21.12 -3.88
C PHE A 330 0.70 20.53 -3.09
N SER A 331 0.34 21.09 -1.91
CA SER A 331 -0.68 20.48 -1.06
C SER A 331 -2.04 20.44 -1.76
N GLY A 332 -2.59 19.22 -1.87
CA GLY A 332 -3.90 18.98 -2.47
C GLY A 332 -5.02 19.72 -1.73
N ARG A 333 -5.97 20.23 -2.49
CA ARG A 333 -7.10 21.06 -2.00
C ARG A 333 -8.43 20.50 -2.47
N GLY A 334 -9.41 20.59 -1.57
CA GLY A 334 -10.79 20.31 -1.88
C GLY A 334 -11.47 21.32 -2.82
N PRO A 335 -12.77 21.12 -3.07
CA PRO A 335 -13.53 19.95 -2.67
C PRO A 335 -13.07 18.68 -3.41
N THR A 336 -13.48 17.50 -2.93
CA THR A 336 -13.27 16.26 -3.70
C THR A 336 -14.09 16.30 -5.01
N ALA A 337 -13.86 15.37 -5.93
CA ALA A 337 -14.62 15.26 -7.17
C ALA A 337 -16.14 15.16 -6.93
N HIS A 338 -16.55 14.68 -5.76
CA HIS A 338 -17.97 14.56 -5.34
C HIS A 338 -18.40 15.60 -4.29
N GLY A 339 -17.70 16.73 -4.23
CA GLY A 339 -18.11 17.90 -3.45
C GLY A 339 -17.87 17.82 -1.95
N LEU A 340 -17.14 16.80 -1.44
CA LEU A 340 -16.81 16.70 -0.02
C LEU A 340 -15.70 17.69 0.34
N ALA A 341 -15.84 18.33 1.50
CA ALA A 341 -14.78 19.17 2.05
C ALA A 341 -13.63 18.29 2.57
N LYS A 342 -12.46 18.43 1.98
CA LYS A 342 -11.18 17.80 2.35
C LYS A 342 -10.05 18.82 2.11
N PRO A 343 -8.90 18.69 2.82
CA PRO A 343 -8.54 17.68 3.82
C PRO A 343 -9.32 17.84 5.13
N ASP A 344 -9.20 16.87 6.08
CA ASP A 344 -9.80 17.00 7.43
C ASP A 344 -8.96 17.88 8.35
N VAL A 345 -7.63 17.74 8.26
CA VAL A 345 -6.62 18.46 9.05
C VAL A 345 -5.36 18.69 8.23
N ALA A 346 -4.47 19.54 8.72
CA ALA A 346 -3.14 19.75 8.16
C ALA A 346 -2.04 19.49 9.20
N ALA A 347 -0.81 19.28 8.71
CA ALA A 347 0.39 19.15 9.54
C ALA A 347 1.62 19.58 8.73
N PRO A 348 2.77 19.89 9.39
CA PRO A 348 4.01 20.15 8.68
C PRO A 348 4.38 19.02 7.72
N GLY A 349 4.51 19.36 6.46
CA GLY A 349 4.83 18.43 5.37
C GLY A 349 5.83 19.00 4.38
N ALA A 350 6.27 20.26 4.55
CA ALA A 350 7.31 20.85 3.72
C ALA A 350 8.61 21.00 4.51
N HIS A 351 9.74 20.73 3.85
CA HIS A 351 11.09 20.88 4.41
C HIS A 351 11.36 20.08 5.70
N VAL A 352 10.61 19.01 5.93
CA VAL A 352 10.77 18.18 7.14
C VAL A 352 11.98 17.24 7.01
N ILE A 353 12.62 16.96 8.14
CA ILE A 353 13.80 16.07 8.21
C ILE A 353 13.39 14.74 8.79
N SER A 354 13.80 13.65 8.12
CA SER A 354 13.57 12.29 8.59
C SER A 354 14.64 11.32 8.09
N LEU A 355 14.46 10.04 8.40
CA LEU A 355 15.41 8.98 8.10
C LEU A 355 15.64 8.82 6.60
N ARG A 356 16.88 8.53 6.27
CA ARG A 356 17.37 8.19 4.94
C ARG A 356 17.41 6.67 4.78
N ALA A 357 17.10 6.17 3.60
CA ALA A 357 17.36 4.79 3.19
C ALA A 357 18.61 4.77 2.27
N PRO A 358 19.79 4.45 2.78
CA PRO A 358 21.01 4.50 2.00
C PRO A 358 20.97 3.59 0.77
N GLY A 359 21.35 4.10 -0.40
CA GLY A 359 21.39 3.38 -1.67
C GLY A 359 20.02 3.18 -2.34
N SER A 360 18.96 3.76 -1.81
CA SER A 360 17.64 3.78 -2.44
C SER A 360 17.60 4.69 -3.68
N THR A 361 16.54 4.59 -4.47
CA THR A 361 16.34 5.44 -5.66
C THR A 361 16.36 6.93 -5.32
N ILE A 362 15.62 7.35 -4.28
CA ILE A 362 15.63 8.74 -3.81
C ILE A 362 17.04 9.14 -3.34
N ASP A 363 17.73 8.24 -2.66
CA ASP A 363 19.04 8.50 -2.11
C ASP A 363 20.12 8.73 -3.18
N THR A 364 20.02 7.99 -4.27
CA THR A 364 20.97 8.10 -5.40
C THR A 364 20.66 9.25 -6.34
N GLN A 365 19.36 9.54 -6.55
CA GLN A 365 18.94 10.62 -7.46
C GLN A 365 19.01 12.00 -6.83
N PHE A 366 18.85 12.10 -5.51
CA PHE A 366 18.79 13.35 -4.76
C PHE A 366 19.77 13.31 -3.58
N PRO A 367 21.07 13.49 -3.81
CA PRO A 367 22.11 13.31 -2.78
C PRO A 367 22.18 14.43 -1.74
N ASN A 368 21.17 15.29 -1.65
CA ASN A 368 21.12 16.40 -0.70
C ASN A 368 20.77 15.91 0.72
N TYR A 369 21.76 15.37 1.41
CA TYR A 369 21.59 14.87 2.78
C TYR A 369 21.75 16.00 3.79
N VAL A 370 21.01 15.89 4.91
CA VAL A 370 21.19 16.77 6.06
C VAL A 370 22.41 16.32 6.87
N ASP A 371 22.53 15.00 7.05
CA ASP A 371 23.71 14.30 7.57
C ASP A 371 23.65 12.83 7.11
N GLY A 372 24.59 11.99 7.52
CA GLY A 372 24.73 10.61 7.04
C GLY A 372 23.50 9.72 7.20
N SER A 373 22.59 10.02 8.14
CA SER A 373 21.43 9.20 8.49
C SER A 373 20.09 9.86 8.13
N TYR A 374 20.09 11.13 7.77
CA TYR A 374 18.88 11.92 7.57
C TYR A 374 18.93 12.70 6.27
N ARG A 375 17.74 12.96 5.77
CA ARG A 375 17.51 13.81 4.61
C ARG A 375 16.31 14.70 4.83
N GLN A 376 16.14 15.68 3.94
CA GLN A 376 14.97 16.53 3.89
C GLN A 376 13.98 16.03 2.84
N GLY A 377 12.69 16.27 3.08
CA GLY A 377 11.64 15.98 2.11
C GLY A 377 10.41 16.85 2.31
N SER A 378 9.59 16.95 1.26
CA SER A 378 8.33 17.69 1.25
C SER A 378 7.23 16.86 0.57
N GLY A 379 6.00 16.97 1.07
CA GLY A 379 4.83 16.29 0.53
C GLY A 379 3.72 16.11 1.58
N THR A 380 2.50 15.93 1.14
CA THR A 380 1.38 15.55 2.02
C THR A 380 1.59 14.16 2.64
N SER A 381 2.41 13.31 2.01
CA SER A 381 2.91 12.05 2.58
C SER A 381 3.62 12.26 3.91
N MET A 382 4.46 13.31 4.00
CA MET A 382 5.20 13.68 5.19
C MET A 382 4.27 14.15 6.29
N ALA A 383 3.32 15.04 5.97
CA ALA A 383 2.27 15.47 6.88
C ALA A 383 1.44 14.29 7.41
N THR A 384 1.15 13.30 6.56
CA THR A 384 0.43 12.06 6.93
C THR A 384 1.22 11.23 7.94
N GLY A 385 2.53 11.11 7.77
CA GLY A 385 3.42 10.47 8.75
C GLY A 385 3.41 11.19 10.09
N VAL A 386 3.45 12.53 10.08
CA VAL A 386 3.35 13.37 11.29
C VAL A 386 2.02 13.14 12.01
N VAL A 387 0.88 13.15 11.28
CA VAL A 387 -0.44 12.89 11.88
C VAL A 387 -0.57 11.45 12.37
N SER A 388 -0.03 10.47 11.64
CA SER A 388 -0.02 9.07 12.09
C SER A 388 0.72 8.90 13.42
N GLY A 389 1.82 9.62 13.61
CA GLY A 389 2.51 9.71 14.89
C GLY A 389 1.67 10.39 15.99
N ALA A 390 0.97 11.48 15.66
CA ALA A 390 0.05 12.15 16.60
C ALA A 390 -1.08 11.21 17.05
N VAL A 391 -1.66 10.44 16.12
CA VAL A 391 -2.68 9.41 16.43
C VAL A 391 -2.10 8.33 17.35
N ALA A 392 -0.85 7.92 17.15
CA ALA A 392 -0.21 6.95 18.05
C ALA A 392 -0.05 7.49 19.48
N LEU A 393 0.27 8.79 19.65
CA LEU A 393 0.29 9.43 20.97
C LEU A 393 -1.11 9.43 21.60
N MET A 394 -2.14 9.81 20.83
CA MET A 394 -3.54 9.81 21.32
C MET A 394 -3.98 8.44 21.80
N LEU A 395 -3.65 7.39 21.05
CA LEU A 395 -4.05 6.00 21.35
C LEU A 395 -3.25 5.39 22.52
N GLN A 396 -2.03 5.84 22.77
CA GLN A 396 -1.34 5.50 24.02
C GLN A 396 -2.00 6.16 25.22
N ALA A 397 -2.35 7.45 25.11
CA ALA A 397 -3.02 8.17 26.19
C ALA A 397 -4.44 7.65 26.45
N ASN A 398 -5.13 7.23 25.40
CA ASN A 398 -6.52 6.79 25.42
C ASN A 398 -6.71 5.50 24.60
N PRO A 399 -6.36 4.32 25.13
CA PRO A 399 -6.44 3.07 24.38
C PRO A 399 -7.84 2.71 23.89
N GLY A 400 -8.89 3.22 24.53
CA GLY A 400 -10.29 3.03 24.15
C GLY A 400 -10.82 3.94 23.05
N PHE A 401 -10.01 4.86 22.52
CA PHE A 401 -10.48 5.72 21.42
C PHE A 401 -10.74 4.88 20.16
N THR A 402 -11.95 5.06 19.61
CA THR A 402 -12.31 4.56 18.29
C THR A 402 -11.76 5.48 17.19
N PRO A 403 -11.67 5.02 15.93
CA PRO A 403 -11.26 5.90 14.83
C PRO A 403 -12.11 7.16 14.71
N ASP A 404 -13.45 7.06 14.88
CA ASP A 404 -14.36 8.21 14.86
C ASP A 404 -14.06 9.18 15.99
N ARG A 405 -13.69 8.67 17.17
CA ARG A 405 -13.27 9.51 18.30
C ARG A 405 -11.96 10.21 18.03
N VAL A 406 -11.00 9.51 17.43
CA VAL A 406 -9.69 10.07 17.03
C VAL A 406 -9.89 11.18 16.01
N LYS A 407 -10.65 10.92 14.94
CA LYS A 407 -10.90 11.92 13.89
C LYS A 407 -11.58 13.17 14.45
N HIS A 408 -12.61 12.98 15.29
CA HIS A 408 -13.27 14.11 15.95
C HIS A 408 -12.30 14.91 16.83
N ALA A 409 -11.48 14.23 17.63
CA ALA A 409 -10.54 14.89 18.53
C ALA A 409 -9.47 15.68 17.76
N LEU A 410 -8.93 15.13 16.67
CA LEU A 410 -7.98 15.84 15.80
C LEU A 410 -8.58 17.13 15.26
N ALA A 411 -9.80 17.08 14.72
CA ALA A 411 -10.46 18.25 14.15
C ALA A 411 -10.85 19.28 15.22
N ALA A 412 -11.43 18.81 16.34
CA ALA A 412 -11.93 19.70 17.40
C ALA A 412 -10.83 20.41 18.20
N THR A 413 -9.58 19.96 18.10
CA THR A 413 -8.44 20.55 18.81
C THR A 413 -7.36 21.09 17.87
N ALA A 414 -7.60 21.05 16.57
CA ALA A 414 -6.71 21.64 15.59
C ALA A 414 -6.54 23.15 15.88
N ARG A 415 -5.35 23.66 15.59
CA ARG A 415 -5.04 25.08 15.75
C ARG A 415 -5.22 25.80 14.43
N ASP A 416 -5.69 27.03 14.51
CA ASP A 416 -5.84 27.87 13.32
C ASP A 416 -4.51 27.97 12.57
N ALA A 417 -4.51 27.53 11.32
CA ALA A 417 -3.39 27.71 10.42
C ALA A 417 -3.31 29.15 9.93
N ALA A 418 -2.19 29.54 9.33
CA ALA A 418 -2.07 30.85 8.68
C ALA A 418 -3.10 31.04 7.55
N SER A 419 -3.55 29.96 6.92
CA SER A 419 -4.69 29.95 6.00
C SER A 419 -5.97 29.53 6.74
N THR A 420 -7.05 30.24 6.49
CA THR A 420 -8.39 29.92 7.00
C THR A 420 -9.26 29.18 5.98
N ASP A 421 -8.71 28.83 4.81
CA ASP A 421 -9.43 28.07 3.79
C ASP A 421 -9.60 26.60 4.23
N PRO A 422 -10.82 26.17 4.58
CA PRO A 422 -11.05 24.80 5.07
C PRO A 422 -10.82 23.74 3.97
N LEU A 423 -10.85 24.14 2.70
CA LEU A 423 -10.54 23.23 1.59
C LEU A 423 -9.03 23.03 1.37
N ALA A 424 -8.20 23.79 2.09
CA ALA A 424 -6.75 23.68 2.02
C ALA A 424 -6.13 23.10 3.31
N VAL A 425 -6.70 23.42 4.48
CA VAL A 425 -6.15 23.03 5.79
C VAL A 425 -7.12 22.23 6.66
N GLY A 426 -8.35 22.01 6.20
CA GLY A 426 -9.39 21.37 7.01
C GLY A 426 -9.69 22.18 8.28
N ALA A 427 -9.73 21.49 9.42
CA ALA A 427 -9.92 22.14 10.72
C ALA A 427 -8.68 22.90 11.22
N GLY A 428 -7.54 22.83 10.51
CA GLY A 428 -6.29 23.48 10.90
C GLY A 428 -5.15 22.52 11.19
N VAL A 429 -4.08 23.02 11.82
CA VAL A 429 -2.88 22.24 12.15
C VAL A 429 -3.10 21.42 13.41
N VAL A 430 -2.80 20.13 13.32
CA VAL A 430 -2.97 19.16 14.41
C VAL A 430 -2.22 19.58 15.68
N ASP A 431 -2.89 19.46 16.82
CA ASP A 431 -2.31 19.55 18.17
C ASP A 431 -2.42 18.17 18.86
N ALA A 432 -1.35 17.39 18.79
CA ALA A 432 -1.32 16.03 19.34
C ALA A 432 -1.56 16.00 20.87
N ASN A 433 -1.06 17.01 21.59
CA ASN A 433 -1.27 17.08 23.03
C ASN A 433 -2.73 17.43 23.37
N ALA A 434 -3.30 18.42 22.71
CA ALA A 434 -4.71 18.78 22.97
C ALA A 434 -5.65 17.65 22.55
N ALA A 435 -5.41 17.02 21.40
CA ALA A 435 -6.20 15.88 20.91
C ALA A 435 -6.16 14.68 21.89
N ALA A 436 -5.02 14.44 22.54
CA ALA A 436 -4.87 13.37 23.50
C ALA A 436 -5.53 13.66 24.87
N PHE A 437 -5.50 14.92 25.33
CA PHE A 437 -5.81 15.22 26.72
C PHE A 437 -6.96 16.20 26.95
N SER A 438 -7.33 16.97 25.94
CA SER A 438 -8.27 18.10 26.09
C SER A 438 -9.39 18.10 25.05
N ALA A 439 -9.48 17.07 24.19
CA ALA A 439 -10.49 17.02 23.14
C ALA A 439 -11.91 16.92 23.74
N PRO A 440 -12.85 17.77 23.29
CA PRO A 440 -14.24 17.70 23.70
C PRO A 440 -14.86 16.34 23.30
N ALA A 441 -15.89 15.91 24.02
CA ALA A 441 -16.61 14.68 23.67
C ALA A 441 -17.26 14.81 22.28
N GLY A 442 -17.30 13.72 21.54
CA GLY A 442 -17.90 13.67 20.21
C GLY A 442 -17.32 12.55 19.35
N LEU A 443 -17.99 12.26 18.26
CA LEU A 443 -17.59 11.25 17.26
C LEU A 443 -17.73 11.87 15.87
N ALA A 444 -16.78 11.61 14.99
CA ALA A 444 -16.90 11.92 13.59
C ALA A 444 -17.80 10.89 12.86
N ASN A 445 -18.04 11.13 11.58
CA ASN A 445 -18.64 10.17 10.64
C ASN A 445 -20.07 9.68 11.00
N GLN A 446 -20.76 10.36 11.90
CA GLN A 446 -22.10 9.94 12.34
C GLN A 446 -23.11 10.08 11.19
N GLY A 447 -23.85 9.00 10.92
CA GLY A 447 -24.87 8.98 9.87
C GLY A 447 -24.34 8.88 8.43
N LEU A 448 -23.03 8.76 8.23
CA LEU A 448 -22.47 8.57 6.89
C LEU A 448 -22.71 7.14 6.39
N ALA A 449 -23.14 7.02 5.15
CA ALA A 449 -23.17 5.74 4.44
C ALA A 449 -21.73 5.24 4.22
N ARG A 450 -21.60 3.94 3.99
CA ARG A 450 -20.31 3.31 3.64
C ARG A 450 -20.25 3.01 2.15
N SER A 451 -19.04 2.98 1.62
CA SER A 451 -18.77 2.45 0.29
C SER A 451 -19.23 1.00 0.18
N ASN A 452 -19.82 0.64 -0.93
CA ASN A 452 -20.16 -0.74 -1.26
C ASN A 452 -19.05 -1.48 -2.03
N GLY A 453 -18.02 -0.75 -2.52
CA GLY A 453 -16.88 -1.29 -3.26
C GLY A 453 -17.24 -1.89 -4.61
N GLN A 454 -18.42 -1.60 -5.12
CA GLN A 454 -18.95 -2.26 -6.32
C GLN A 454 -18.63 -1.52 -7.62
N GLY A 455 -17.88 -0.45 -7.55
CA GLY A 455 -17.43 0.30 -8.70
C GLY A 455 -16.35 -0.39 -9.51
N SER A 456 -15.85 0.30 -10.50
CA SER A 456 -14.83 -0.20 -11.41
C SER A 456 -13.44 -0.10 -10.78
N LEU A 457 -12.71 -1.21 -10.74
CA LEU A 457 -11.29 -1.19 -10.41
C LEU A 457 -10.46 -0.41 -11.44
N ALA A 458 -10.89 -0.38 -12.71
CA ALA A 458 -10.26 0.43 -13.75
C ALA A 458 -10.36 1.92 -13.44
N LEU A 459 -11.53 2.38 -13.01
CA LEU A 459 -11.71 3.78 -12.61
C LEU A 459 -10.98 4.10 -11.30
N SER A 460 -10.93 3.15 -10.36
CA SER A 460 -10.25 3.32 -9.06
C SER A 460 -8.74 3.59 -9.20
N ARG A 461 -8.11 3.09 -10.25
CA ARG A 461 -6.68 3.34 -10.53
C ARG A 461 -6.38 4.73 -11.10
N GLY A 462 -7.39 5.42 -11.63
CA GLY A 462 -7.21 6.69 -12.33
C GLY A 462 -6.54 6.56 -13.70
N SER A 463 -5.77 7.57 -14.08
CA SER A 463 -5.08 7.65 -15.37
C SER A 463 -3.76 6.89 -15.44
N VAL A 464 -3.30 6.31 -14.34
CA VAL A 464 -2.00 5.59 -14.29
C VAL A 464 -2.06 4.34 -15.14
N GLN A 465 -1.28 4.28 -16.22
CA GLN A 465 -1.19 3.12 -17.11
C GLN A 465 0.00 2.23 -16.75
N VAL A 466 -0.19 0.91 -16.88
CA VAL A 466 0.91 -0.06 -16.77
C VAL A 466 1.94 0.21 -17.84
N LYS A 467 3.17 0.49 -17.48
CA LYS A 467 4.28 0.35 -18.41
C LYS A 467 4.70 -1.11 -18.42
N ALA A 468 4.66 -1.72 -19.59
CA ALA A 468 5.08 -3.11 -19.83
C ALA A 468 6.61 -3.26 -19.77
N ASP A 469 7.27 -2.70 -18.77
CA ASP A 469 8.75 -2.66 -18.70
C ASP A 469 9.36 -3.79 -17.85
N ASP A 470 8.57 -4.77 -17.44
CA ASP A 470 9.13 -5.96 -16.78
C ASP A 470 9.42 -7.10 -17.80
N LEU A 471 10.22 -6.74 -18.83
CA LEU A 471 10.61 -7.68 -19.88
C LEU A 471 11.52 -8.81 -19.34
N LEU A 472 12.27 -8.56 -18.26
CA LEU A 472 13.16 -9.57 -17.69
C LEU A 472 12.42 -10.65 -16.89
N GLY A 473 11.44 -10.29 -16.12
CA GLY A 473 10.64 -11.25 -15.35
C GLY A 473 9.75 -12.11 -16.23
N SER A 474 9.21 -11.55 -17.32
CA SER A 474 8.35 -12.26 -18.25
C SER A 474 9.10 -13.19 -19.21
N VAL A 475 10.37 -12.91 -19.51
CA VAL A 475 11.19 -13.70 -20.47
C VAL A 475 11.99 -14.81 -19.78
N LEU A 476 12.53 -14.58 -18.60
CA LEU A 476 13.37 -15.56 -17.90
C LEU A 476 12.58 -16.54 -17.03
N GLY A 477 11.45 -16.14 -16.50
CA GLY A 477 10.61 -17.02 -15.66
C GLY A 477 10.14 -18.27 -16.41
N PRO A 478 9.49 -18.14 -17.59
CA PRO A 478 9.04 -19.30 -18.37
C PRO A 478 10.19 -20.15 -18.94
N ALA A 479 11.32 -19.52 -19.31
CA ALA A 479 12.45 -20.22 -19.91
C ALA A 479 13.22 -21.09 -18.90
N LEU A 480 13.17 -20.78 -17.62
CA LEU A 480 13.84 -21.52 -16.56
C LEU A 480 12.91 -22.47 -15.79
N GLY A 481 11.61 -22.51 -16.11
CA GLY A 481 10.61 -23.30 -15.40
C GLY A 481 10.47 -22.93 -13.92
N VAL A 482 10.96 -21.75 -13.53
CA VAL A 482 10.97 -21.28 -12.13
C VAL A 482 10.10 -20.03 -12.04
N THR A 483 8.96 -20.16 -11.42
CA THR A 483 8.11 -19.01 -11.08
C THR A 483 8.77 -18.31 -9.89
N LEU A 484 9.43 -17.19 -10.16
CA LEU A 484 10.33 -16.51 -9.22
C LEU A 484 9.62 -15.66 -8.15
N THR A 485 8.31 -15.71 -8.02
CA THR A 485 7.63 -15.07 -6.91
C THR A 485 7.07 -16.12 -5.96
N ALA A 486 7.56 -16.10 -4.74
CA ALA A 486 7.08 -16.95 -3.66
C ALA A 486 5.55 -16.89 -3.46
N GLN A 487 4.88 -15.86 -3.94
CA GLN A 487 3.43 -15.69 -3.92
C GLN A 487 2.70 -16.51 -4.99
N LEU A 488 3.33 -16.81 -6.11
CA LEU A 488 2.75 -17.63 -7.19
C LEU A 488 2.73 -19.14 -6.83
N LEU A 489 3.60 -19.59 -5.95
CA LEU A 489 3.63 -20.98 -5.47
C LEU A 489 2.45 -21.32 -4.55
N LEU A 490 1.67 -20.33 -4.13
CA LEU A 490 0.65 -20.48 -3.10
C LEU A 490 -0.76 -20.57 -3.62
N TRP A 491 -0.98 -20.26 -4.88
CA TRP A 491 -2.31 -20.32 -5.44
C TRP A 491 -2.51 -21.63 -6.19
N ASN A 492 -3.24 -22.57 -5.57
CA ASN A 492 -3.71 -23.79 -6.23
C ASN A 492 -5.21 -23.73 -6.44
N PRO A 493 -5.67 -23.43 -7.65
CA PRO A 493 -7.09 -23.33 -7.96
C PRO A 493 -7.84 -24.65 -7.93
N GLY A 494 -7.14 -25.78 -8.11
CA GLY A 494 -7.72 -27.12 -7.99
C GLY A 494 -8.00 -27.52 -6.54
N GLY A 495 -7.41 -26.81 -5.58
CA GLY A 495 -7.57 -27.08 -4.17
C GLY A 495 -8.72 -26.33 -3.48
N TYR A 496 -9.54 -25.59 -4.22
CA TYR A 496 -10.68 -24.86 -3.67
C TYR A 496 -11.78 -25.80 -3.18
N THR A 497 -11.69 -26.22 -1.94
CA THR A 497 -12.66 -27.18 -1.34
C THR A 497 -13.69 -26.53 -0.44
N GLY A 498 -13.62 -25.22 -0.24
CA GLY A 498 -14.52 -24.50 0.65
C GLY A 498 -14.44 -24.93 2.13
N ALA A 499 -13.31 -25.49 2.56
CA ALA A 499 -13.10 -25.86 3.95
C ALA A 499 -13.02 -24.64 4.89
N PRO A 500 -13.41 -24.72 6.17
CA PRO A 500 -13.37 -23.61 7.11
C PRO A 500 -11.95 -23.11 7.34
N TRP A 501 -11.80 -21.80 7.43
CA TRP A 501 -10.52 -21.18 7.77
C TRP A 501 -10.22 -21.36 9.27
N VAL A 502 -8.98 -21.77 9.58
CA VAL A 502 -8.48 -21.91 10.95
C VAL A 502 -7.20 -21.10 11.06
N PRO A 503 -7.07 -20.16 12.04
CA PRO A 503 -5.90 -19.28 12.16
C PRO A 503 -4.57 -20.01 12.21
N SER A 504 -4.52 -21.19 12.83
CA SER A 504 -3.32 -22.02 12.92
C SER A 504 -2.82 -22.60 11.59
N ASN A 505 -3.63 -22.53 10.53
CA ASN A 505 -3.33 -23.10 9.23
C ASN A 505 -2.97 -22.06 8.17
N TRP A 506 -2.48 -20.91 8.59
CA TRP A 506 -1.91 -19.88 7.73
C TRP A 506 -0.59 -20.35 7.11
N TYR A 507 -0.61 -21.46 6.43
CA TYR A 507 0.57 -21.99 5.76
C TYR A 507 0.38 -21.98 4.26
N LEU A 508 1.25 -21.23 3.65
CA LEU A 508 1.84 -21.32 2.32
C LEU A 508 0.96 -21.64 1.13
N SER A 509 0.03 -22.56 1.18
CA SER A 509 -0.63 -23.03 -0.04
C SER A 509 -2.13 -23.11 0.05
N THR A 510 -2.71 -22.82 1.19
CA THR A 510 -4.10 -23.20 1.43
C THR A 510 -5.02 -22.09 1.90
N TRP A 511 -4.50 -20.98 2.43
CA TRP A 511 -5.34 -19.95 3.00
C TRP A 511 -6.14 -19.16 1.97
N GLU A 512 -5.54 -18.92 0.81
CA GLU A 512 -6.15 -18.11 -0.23
C GLU A 512 -7.31 -18.81 -0.93
N ILE A 513 -7.33 -20.14 -0.89
CA ILE A 513 -8.20 -20.92 -1.73
C ILE A 513 -9.33 -21.57 -0.95
N HIS A 514 -9.05 -22.05 0.23
CA HIS A 514 -9.98 -22.94 0.89
C HIS A 514 -11.00 -22.29 1.80
N ARG A 515 -10.85 -21.01 2.14
CA ARG A 515 -11.41 -20.62 3.40
C ARG A 515 -12.14 -19.29 3.46
N TRP A 516 -12.09 -18.52 2.42
CA TRP A 516 -12.89 -17.31 2.31
C TRP A 516 -14.38 -17.57 2.15
N ASN A 517 -14.74 -18.75 1.75
CA ASN A 517 -16.12 -19.12 1.41
C ASN A 517 -16.98 -19.58 2.55
N ARG A 518 -16.44 -19.91 3.68
CA ARG A 518 -17.23 -20.60 4.71
C ARG A 518 -17.10 -20.07 6.12
N VAL A 519 -16.30 -19.07 6.34
CA VAL A 519 -16.05 -18.67 7.71
C VAL A 519 -16.35 -17.20 7.90
N SER A 520 -17.11 -16.91 8.94
CA SER A 520 -17.03 -15.63 9.60
C SER A 520 -15.56 -15.28 9.76
N TRP A 521 -15.21 -14.08 9.35
CA TRP A 521 -13.91 -13.48 9.55
C TRP A 521 -13.45 -13.70 10.99
N TYR A 522 -12.36 -14.43 11.18
CA TYR A 522 -12.01 -14.94 12.49
C TYR A 522 -11.45 -13.85 13.38
N GLY A 523 -12.07 -13.67 14.53
CA GLY A 523 -11.57 -12.83 15.60
C GLY A 523 -12.15 -11.43 15.68
N ASN A 524 -12.95 -11.00 14.70
CA ASN A 524 -13.61 -9.71 14.78
C ASN A 524 -14.98 -9.77 14.13
N ASP A 525 -15.99 -9.58 14.97
CA ASP A 525 -17.25 -9.07 14.45
C ASP A 525 -16.97 -7.69 13.87
N TRP A 526 -17.10 -7.56 12.57
CA TRP A 526 -17.22 -6.25 11.95
C TRP A 526 -18.46 -5.61 12.57
N PRO A 527 -18.37 -4.43 13.20
CA PRO A 527 -19.56 -3.84 13.79
C PRO A 527 -20.65 -3.74 12.73
N GLY A 528 -21.69 -4.56 12.86
CA GLY A 528 -22.87 -4.55 12.00
C GLY A 528 -22.95 -5.57 10.87
N ASN A 529 -21.86 -6.24 10.46
CA ASN A 529 -21.93 -7.20 9.35
C ASN A 529 -21.00 -8.38 9.59
N LYS A 530 -21.55 -9.56 9.74
CA LYS A 530 -20.82 -10.84 9.77
C LYS A 530 -20.57 -11.30 8.34
N TRP A 531 -19.31 -11.50 7.97
CA TRP A 531 -18.98 -12.27 6.78
C TRP A 531 -19.46 -13.70 6.96
N ARG A 532 -20.55 -14.06 6.31
CA ARG A 532 -21.00 -15.44 6.23
C ARG A 532 -20.91 -15.91 4.81
N GLY A 533 -19.99 -16.83 4.55
CA GLY A 533 -19.95 -17.59 3.31
C GLY A 533 -19.67 -16.76 2.06
N SER A 534 -20.12 -17.29 0.96
CA SER A 534 -19.81 -16.88 -0.40
C SER A 534 -20.58 -15.68 -0.93
N THR A 535 -21.43 -15.03 -0.14
CA THR A 535 -22.29 -13.95 -0.63
C THR A 535 -22.05 -12.66 0.16
N TRP A 536 -21.64 -11.67 -0.56
CA TRP A 536 -21.72 -10.27 -0.18
C TRP A 536 -23.15 -9.80 -0.52
N GLN A 537 -23.90 -9.31 0.46
CA GLN A 537 -25.19 -8.65 0.23
C GLN A 537 -25.00 -7.15 0.44
N GLY A 538 -24.77 -6.42 -0.65
CA GLY A 538 -25.01 -4.99 -0.76
C GLY A 538 -26.15 -4.75 -1.72
N GLN A 539 -27.03 -3.78 -1.44
CA GLN A 539 -28.13 -3.43 -2.33
C GLN A 539 -27.60 -2.83 -3.63
N GLU A 540 -28.16 -3.26 -4.73
CA GLU A 540 -27.96 -2.70 -6.07
C GLU A 540 -28.64 -1.35 -6.16
N GLU A 541 -27.93 -0.32 -6.62
CA GLU A 541 -28.51 0.81 -7.34
C GLU A 541 -27.71 1.04 -8.62
N ASP A 542 -28.43 1.01 -9.72
CA ASP A 542 -28.00 1.09 -11.10
C ASP A 542 -27.78 2.57 -11.50
N GLU A 543 -26.59 2.94 -11.97
CA GLU A 543 -26.43 4.15 -12.78
C GLU A 543 -25.24 4.07 -13.75
N SER A 544 -25.57 4.33 -15.01
CA SER A 544 -24.70 4.43 -16.18
C SER A 544 -23.88 5.71 -16.18
N TYR A 545 -22.57 5.64 -16.47
CA TYR A 545 -21.72 6.82 -16.63
C TYR A 545 -20.92 6.86 -17.93
N GLY A 546 -20.83 8.10 -18.43
CA GLY A 546 -20.24 8.48 -19.70
C GLY A 546 -18.70 8.59 -19.70
N SER A 547 -18.18 8.85 -20.88
CA SER A 547 -16.80 8.76 -21.33
C SER A 547 -15.77 9.66 -20.62
N PRO A 548 -14.47 9.28 -20.62
CA PRO A 548 -13.40 9.94 -19.88
C PRO A 548 -12.77 11.12 -20.63
N LEU A 549 -12.29 12.11 -19.90
CA LEU A 549 -11.41 13.18 -20.36
C LEU A 549 -9.91 12.78 -20.26
N PRO A 550 -9.01 13.37 -21.08
CA PRO A 550 -7.63 12.90 -21.22
C PRO A 550 -6.72 13.33 -20.05
N GLY A 551 -5.77 12.44 -19.74
CA GLY A 551 -4.89 12.49 -18.61
C GLY A 551 -3.73 13.47 -18.63
N SER A 552 -3.16 13.72 -17.48
CA SER A 552 -1.90 14.43 -17.26
C SER A 552 -0.87 13.54 -16.56
N ALA A 553 0.38 13.65 -17.02
CA ALA A 553 1.50 12.87 -16.52
C ALA A 553 2.02 13.40 -15.17
N TRP A 554 2.40 12.49 -14.28
CA TRP A 554 2.92 12.80 -12.96
C TRP A 554 4.42 13.08 -13.00
N TYR A 555 4.82 14.25 -12.59
CA TYR A 555 6.21 14.56 -12.25
C TYR A 555 6.24 15.15 -10.84
N GLY A 556 6.64 14.34 -9.86
CA GLY A 556 7.07 14.84 -8.57
C GLY A 556 8.51 15.35 -8.70
N ALA A 557 8.77 16.61 -8.36
CA ALA A 557 10.13 17.12 -8.28
C ALA A 557 10.71 16.78 -6.91
N TRP A 558 11.77 16.00 -6.91
CA TRP A 558 12.71 15.90 -5.80
C TRP A 558 13.86 16.85 -6.13
N GLU A 559 14.04 17.90 -5.36
CA GLU A 559 15.20 18.80 -5.47
C GLU A 559 16.33 18.38 -4.53
#